data_f77262d371f604ff1a12110764d5519e
#
_entry.id   f77262d371f604ff1a12110764d5519e
#
_cell.length_a   1.000
_cell.length_b   1.000
_cell.length_c   1.000
_cell.angle_alpha   90.00
_cell.angle_beta   90.00
_cell.angle_gamma   90.00
#
_symmetry.space_group_name_H-M   'P 1'
#
loop_
_entity.id
_entity.type
_entity.pdbx_description
1 polymer ?
#
loop_
_entity_poly.entity_id
_entity_poly.type
_entity_poly.pdbx_seq_one_letter_code
_entity_poly.pdbx_strand_id
1 'polypeptide(L)'
;MFFIEDNNFLTDEHKQCIEAVQSPDGIPYFYQQSFSRTHYKPFTHTLLCHVLIHRPDLREKNYYNSDYAEIFEDMLFTFCNNNQIICTEVIRAAINLTYNNGQEKCFPHVDHSEYHKQLIVYLNDPPDKESYTIIMDKDTSLDKYGSDGILYPDEEKHQLKRIVPEKYKGVCFENLPHYQVYPKFGDRIVCVFTFK
;
A
#
# COMPACT_ATOMS: atom_id res chain seq x y z
N MET A 1 -8.46 -16.24 -7.80
CA MET A 1 -7.61 -15.11 -7.33
C MET A 1 -8.00 -13.89 -8.12
N PHE A 2 -8.44 -12.85 -7.43
CA PHE A 2 -8.74 -11.55 -8.03
C PHE A 2 -7.46 -10.71 -8.06
N PHE A 3 -7.11 -10.22 -9.26
CA PHE A 3 -5.91 -9.41 -9.47
C PHE A 3 -6.06 -8.59 -10.76
N ILE A 4 -5.89 -7.28 -10.68
CA ILE A 4 -5.99 -6.35 -11.82
C ILE A 4 -4.83 -5.36 -11.77
N GLU A 5 -4.19 -5.13 -12.89
CA GLU A 5 -3.26 -4.02 -13.13
C GLU A 5 -3.86 -3.08 -14.18
N ASP A 6 -3.83 -1.77 -13.91
CA ASP A 6 -4.29 -0.75 -14.84
C ASP A 6 -3.35 0.47 -14.79
N ASN A 7 -2.81 0.86 -15.93
CA ASN A 7 -1.89 2.00 -16.05
C ASN A 7 -2.58 3.25 -16.67
N ASN A 8 -3.88 3.13 -17.02
CA ASN A 8 -4.59 4.15 -17.81
C ASN A 8 -5.87 4.68 -17.15
N PHE A 9 -6.09 4.40 -15.86
CA PHE A 9 -7.31 4.81 -15.17
C PHE A 9 -7.28 6.26 -14.69
N LEU A 10 -6.11 6.86 -14.52
CA LEU A 10 -5.97 8.20 -13.96
C LEU A 10 -6.34 9.29 -14.97
N THR A 11 -7.16 10.24 -14.54
CA THR A 11 -7.45 11.46 -15.25
C THR A 11 -6.27 12.45 -15.17
N ASP A 12 -6.30 13.50 -15.98
CA ASP A 12 -5.28 14.55 -15.90
C ASP A 12 -5.32 15.29 -14.57
N GLU A 13 -6.50 15.46 -13.97
CA GLU A 13 -6.67 16.06 -12.64
C GLU A 13 -6.04 15.18 -11.55
N HIS A 14 -6.23 13.86 -11.61
CA HIS A 14 -5.56 12.92 -10.72
C HIS A 14 -4.04 13.03 -10.81
N LYS A 15 -3.50 13.10 -12.04
CA LYS A 15 -2.06 13.23 -12.26
C LYS A 15 -1.51 14.55 -11.71
N GLN A 16 -2.23 15.67 -11.92
CA GLN A 16 -1.86 16.97 -11.36
C GLN A 16 -1.86 16.92 -9.82
N CYS A 17 -2.86 16.28 -9.21
CA CYS A 17 -2.90 16.09 -7.77
C CYS A 17 -1.70 15.23 -7.27
N ILE A 18 -1.36 14.16 -7.98
CA ILE A 18 -0.19 13.34 -7.67
C ILE A 18 1.10 14.16 -7.71
N GLU A 19 1.28 15.04 -8.68
CA GLU A 19 2.44 15.95 -8.73
C GLU A 19 2.42 16.95 -7.56
N ALA A 20 1.25 17.50 -7.25
CA ALA A 20 1.11 18.46 -6.15
C ALA A 20 1.50 17.85 -4.78
N VAL A 21 1.04 16.65 -4.47
CA VAL A 21 1.36 16.00 -3.18
C VAL A 21 2.83 15.59 -3.05
N GLN A 22 3.55 15.46 -4.16
CA GLN A 22 4.98 15.15 -4.17
C GLN A 22 5.88 16.39 -4.18
N SER A 23 5.31 17.57 -4.34
CA SER A 23 6.08 18.81 -4.28
C SER A 23 6.66 19.03 -2.88
N PRO A 24 7.74 19.83 -2.72
CA PRO A 24 8.34 20.10 -1.41
C PRO A 24 7.36 20.65 -0.37
N ASP A 25 6.35 21.39 -0.82
CA ASP A 25 5.30 21.99 0.02
C ASP A 25 3.96 21.23 -0.07
N GLY A 26 3.96 19.99 -0.61
CA GLY A 26 2.74 19.27 -0.95
C GLY A 26 1.96 18.77 0.26
N ILE A 27 2.46 17.76 0.94
CA ILE A 27 1.81 17.16 2.11
C ILE A 27 2.81 16.86 3.23
N PRO A 28 2.40 17.01 4.50
CA PRO A 28 3.22 16.55 5.62
C PRO A 28 3.18 15.02 5.72
N TYR A 29 4.33 14.42 5.92
CA TYR A 29 4.44 13.01 6.25
C TYR A 29 4.71 12.83 7.73
N PHE A 30 4.03 11.88 8.34
CA PHE A 30 4.20 11.54 9.75
C PHE A 30 4.90 10.18 9.87
N TYR A 31 5.87 10.12 10.78
CA TYR A 31 6.52 8.87 11.12
C TYR A 31 5.49 7.90 11.72
N GLN A 32 5.37 6.73 11.12
CA GLN A 32 4.57 5.65 11.67
C GLN A 32 5.47 4.45 11.97
N GLN A 33 5.40 4.04 13.21
CA GLN A 33 5.93 2.76 13.63
C GLN A 33 4.81 1.74 13.48
N SER A 34 4.81 0.99 12.38
CA SER A 34 3.85 -0.10 12.21
C SER A 34 4.29 -1.26 13.08
N PHE A 35 3.50 -1.57 14.09
CA PHE A 35 3.60 -2.84 14.81
C PHE A 35 2.77 -3.86 14.06
N SER A 36 3.40 -4.84 13.46
CA SER A 36 2.71 -6.08 13.17
C SER A 36 2.26 -6.67 14.51
N ARG A 37 0.95 -6.84 14.72
CA ARG A 37 0.39 -7.47 15.94
C ARG A 37 0.61 -8.98 15.98
N THR A 38 1.52 -9.53 15.20
CA THR A 38 1.98 -10.88 15.41
C THR A 38 2.70 -10.93 16.75
N HIS A 39 2.44 -11.93 17.57
CA HIS A 39 2.90 -12.10 18.95
C HIS A 39 4.43 -12.15 19.15
N TYR A 40 5.19 -11.85 18.13
CA TYR A 40 6.64 -11.94 18.07
C TYR A 40 7.24 -10.56 17.84
N LYS A 41 8.10 -10.14 18.72
CA LYS A 41 8.92 -8.92 18.80
C LYS A 41 8.53 -7.75 17.87
N PRO A 42 8.48 -6.53 18.35
CA PRO A 42 8.10 -5.37 17.54
C PRO A 42 9.12 -5.17 16.43
N PHE A 43 8.84 -5.72 15.25
CA PHE A 43 9.51 -5.28 14.05
C PHE A 43 8.91 -3.96 13.64
N THR A 44 9.71 -2.94 13.74
CA THR A 44 9.34 -1.60 13.35
C THR A 44 9.44 -1.47 11.85
N HIS A 45 8.32 -1.55 11.16
CA HIS A 45 8.26 -1.05 9.79
C HIS A 45 8.33 0.47 9.87
N THR A 46 9.46 1.01 9.51
CA THR A 46 9.63 2.45 9.42
C THR A 46 9.07 2.93 8.10
N LEU A 47 7.98 3.67 8.15
CA LEU A 47 7.45 4.36 6.98
C LEU A 47 6.99 5.76 7.38
N LEU A 48 7.03 6.67 6.43
CA LEU A 48 6.41 7.97 6.52
C LEU A 48 5.04 7.89 5.88
N CYS A 49 3.99 8.34 6.56
CA CYS A 49 2.61 8.19 6.13
C CYS A 49 1.85 9.49 6.21
N HIS A 50 1.03 9.77 5.19
CA HIS A 50 0.00 10.79 5.20
C HIS A 50 -1.36 10.10 5.07
N VAL A 51 -2.16 10.12 6.14
CA VAL A 51 -3.49 9.50 6.13
C VAL A 51 -4.47 10.43 5.42
N LEU A 52 -5.15 9.91 4.41
CA LEU A 52 -6.20 10.61 3.65
C LEU A 52 -7.58 10.33 4.26
N ILE A 53 -7.89 9.04 4.44
CA ILE A 53 -9.16 8.55 4.99
C ILE A 53 -8.86 7.66 6.19
N HIS A 54 -9.45 7.98 7.32
CA HIS A 54 -9.28 7.20 8.54
C HIS A 54 -9.99 5.85 8.49
N ARG A 55 -9.44 4.88 9.21
CA ARG A 55 -10.13 3.62 9.51
C ARG A 55 -11.42 3.86 10.29
N PRO A 56 -12.44 3.00 10.16
CA PRO A 56 -13.73 3.18 10.84
C PRO A 56 -13.63 3.40 12.35
N ASP A 57 -12.72 2.70 13.03
CA ASP A 57 -12.46 2.80 14.47
C ASP A 57 -11.81 4.12 14.91
N LEU A 58 -11.29 4.89 13.97
CA LEU A 58 -10.64 6.19 14.20
C LEU A 58 -11.45 7.38 13.66
N ARG A 59 -12.66 7.14 13.12
CA ARG A 59 -13.52 8.15 12.49
C ARG A 59 -14.34 9.01 13.46
N GLU A 60 -14.02 9.01 14.75
CA GLU A 60 -14.81 9.72 15.76
C GLU A 60 -15.06 11.21 15.44
N LYS A 61 -14.30 11.82 14.55
CA LYS A 61 -14.42 13.24 14.21
C LYS A 61 -14.64 13.52 12.73
N ASN A 62 -13.87 12.91 11.84
CA ASN A 62 -13.96 13.18 10.40
C ASN A 62 -13.61 11.93 9.58
N TYR A 63 -14.34 11.73 8.49
CA TYR A 63 -14.04 10.72 7.48
C TYR A 63 -12.75 11.07 6.73
N TYR A 64 -12.68 12.29 6.20
CA TYR A 64 -11.48 12.84 5.56
C TYR A 64 -10.52 13.45 6.58
N ASN A 65 -9.25 13.15 6.43
CA ASN A 65 -8.16 13.66 7.27
C ASN A 65 -7.20 14.57 6.49
N SER A 66 -7.48 14.85 5.23
CA SER A 66 -6.63 15.63 4.35
C SER A 66 -7.48 16.35 3.31
N ASP A 67 -7.07 17.53 2.89
CA ASP A 67 -7.70 18.28 1.81
C ASP A 67 -7.59 17.55 0.46
N TYR A 68 -6.68 16.61 0.33
CA TYR A 68 -6.53 15.77 -0.85
C TYR A 68 -7.38 14.49 -0.83
N ALA A 69 -8.10 14.21 0.27
CA ALA A 69 -8.79 12.94 0.45
C ALA A 69 -9.85 12.69 -0.62
N GLU A 70 -10.63 13.72 -0.97
CA GLU A 70 -11.73 13.63 -1.94
C GLU A 70 -11.23 13.25 -3.34
N ILE A 71 -10.18 13.91 -3.83
CA ILE A 71 -9.61 13.60 -5.16
C ILE A 71 -8.97 12.22 -5.21
N PHE A 72 -8.35 11.76 -4.10
CA PHE A 72 -7.82 10.40 -4.03
C PHE A 72 -8.94 9.34 -3.92
N GLU A 73 -10.04 9.65 -3.26
CA GLU A 73 -11.21 8.77 -3.24
C GLU A 73 -11.84 8.65 -4.63
N ASP A 74 -11.95 9.75 -5.37
CA ASP A 74 -12.39 9.74 -6.78
C ASP A 74 -11.46 8.90 -7.66
N MET A 75 -10.15 8.94 -7.41
CA MET A 75 -9.16 8.08 -8.07
C MET A 75 -9.46 6.58 -7.85
N LEU A 76 -9.83 6.19 -6.62
CA LEU A 76 -10.25 4.81 -6.32
C LEU A 76 -11.52 4.46 -7.10
N PHE A 77 -12.55 5.31 -7.08
CA PHE A 77 -13.80 5.04 -7.79
C PHE A 77 -13.60 4.98 -9.30
N THR A 78 -12.74 5.84 -9.85
CA THR A 78 -12.38 5.80 -11.27
C THR A 78 -11.72 4.47 -11.63
N PHE A 79 -10.76 3.98 -10.83
CA PHE A 79 -10.17 2.66 -11.02
C PHE A 79 -11.24 1.55 -10.96
N CYS A 80 -12.09 1.58 -9.94
CA CYS A 80 -13.14 0.59 -9.76
C CYS A 80 -14.13 0.57 -10.93
N ASN A 81 -14.58 1.73 -11.40
CA ASN A 81 -15.51 1.86 -12.52
C ASN A 81 -14.90 1.32 -13.82
N ASN A 82 -13.66 1.71 -14.14
CA ASN A 82 -12.97 1.27 -15.35
C ASN A 82 -12.77 -0.24 -15.37
N ASN A 83 -12.57 -0.84 -14.22
CA ASN A 83 -12.29 -2.27 -14.07
C ASN A 83 -13.50 -3.10 -13.60
N GLN A 84 -14.71 -2.53 -13.57
CA GLN A 84 -15.96 -3.19 -13.18
C GLN A 84 -15.89 -3.81 -11.76
N ILE A 85 -15.23 -3.12 -10.84
CA ILE A 85 -15.12 -3.51 -9.44
C ILE A 85 -16.19 -2.77 -8.63
N ILE A 86 -16.95 -3.50 -7.83
CA ILE A 86 -17.88 -2.88 -6.89
C ILE A 86 -17.08 -2.43 -5.66
N CYS A 87 -17.19 -1.14 -5.32
CA CYS A 87 -16.70 -0.56 -4.09
C CYS A 87 -17.90 -0.05 -3.29
N THR A 88 -18.19 -0.70 -2.17
CA THR A 88 -19.32 -0.36 -1.29
C THR A 88 -18.93 0.45 -0.07
N GLU A 89 -17.66 0.36 0.34
CA GLU A 89 -17.13 1.06 1.50
C GLU A 89 -15.62 1.27 1.34
N VAL A 90 -15.14 2.48 1.54
CA VAL A 90 -13.71 2.75 1.68
C VAL A 90 -13.34 2.58 3.16
N ILE A 91 -12.45 1.63 3.46
CA ILE A 91 -12.01 1.35 4.83
C ILE A 91 -10.92 2.35 5.23
N ARG A 92 -9.92 2.56 4.36
CA ARG A 92 -8.79 3.46 4.61
C ARG A 92 -8.16 3.91 3.31
N ALA A 93 -7.62 5.13 3.31
CA ALA A 93 -6.68 5.57 2.29
C ALA A 93 -5.48 6.28 2.93
N ALA A 94 -4.27 6.02 2.44
CA ALA A 94 -3.06 6.67 2.92
C ALA A 94 -1.97 6.69 1.87
N ILE A 95 -1.20 7.79 1.82
CA ILE A 95 0.03 7.88 1.05
C ILE A 95 1.18 7.45 1.94
N ASN A 96 1.92 6.44 1.49
CA ASN A 96 3.07 5.88 2.17
C ASN A 96 4.34 6.20 1.39
N LEU A 97 5.30 6.80 2.05
CA LEU A 97 6.65 7.04 1.55
C LEU A 97 7.60 6.09 2.26
N THR A 98 8.34 5.32 1.49
CA THR A 98 9.37 4.40 1.98
C THR A 98 10.71 4.73 1.33
N TYR A 99 11.77 4.58 2.10
CA TYR A 99 13.15 4.88 1.71
C TYR A 99 14.08 3.81 2.26
N ASN A 100 15.35 3.86 1.88
CA ASN A 100 16.35 2.96 2.43
C ASN A 100 16.52 3.21 3.94
N ASN A 101 16.09 2.25 4.73
CA ASN A 101 16.18 2.27 6.20
C ASN A 101 17.12 1.18 6.74
N GLY A 102 17.93 0.57 5.87
CA GLY A 102 18.83 -0.53 6.21
C GLY A 102 18.15 -1.91 6.25
N GLN A 103 16.85 -1.99 5.97
CA GLN A 103 16.13 -3.25 5.83
C GLN A 103 15.94 -3.59 4.35
N GLU A 104 15.97 -4.88 4.03
CA GLU A 104 15.77 -5.34 2.65
C GLU A 104 14.29 -5.30 2.26
N LYS A 105 13.42 -5.75 3.14
CA LYS A 105 11.97 -5.87 2.89
C LYS A 105 11.17 -5.80 4.18
N CYS A 106 9.89 -5.49 4.06
CA CYS A 106 8.97 -5.59 5.19
C CYS A 106 8.42 -7.03 5.32
N PHE A 107 7.80 -7.32 6.48
CA PHE A 107 7.16 -8.61 6.68
C PHE A 107 5.91 -8.76 5.82
N PRO A 108 5.64 -9.97 5.29
CA PRO A 108 4.35 -10.29 4.74
C PRO A 108 3.24 -10.07 5.76
N HIS A 109 2.19 -9.40 5.33
CA HIS A 109 1.04 -9.07 6.18
C HIS A 109 -0.22 -8.96 5.34
N VAL A 110 -1.34 -8.94 6.02
CA VAL A 110 -2.66 -8.58 5.50
C VAL A 110 -3.11 -7.34 6.26
N ASP A 111 -3.62 -6.32 5.58
CA ASP A 111 -3.91 -5.01 6.19
C ASP A 111 -5.04 -5.05 7.22
N HIS A 112 -6.04 -5.91 7.01
CA HIS A 112 -7.17 -6.08 7.92
C HIS A 112 -7.50 -7.57 8.10
N SER A 113 -8.06 -7.90 9.26
CA SER A 113 -8.54 -9.26 9.56
C SER A 113 -9.80 -9.66 8.77
N GLU A 114 -10.62 -8.66 8.40
CA GLU A 114 -11.82 -8.87 7.60
C GLU A 114 -11.49 -8.88 6.10
N TYR A 115 -12.36 -9.52 5.32
CA TYR A 115 -12.23 -9.49 3.87
C TYR A 115 -12.29 -8.07 3.33
N HIS A 116 -11.33 -7.73 2.48
CA HIS A 116 -11.24 -6.45 1.78
C HIS A 116 -10.52 -6.63 0.46
N LYS A 117 -10.66 -5.65 -0.41
CA LYS A 117 -9.80 -5.43 -1.56
C LYS A 117 -8.80 -4.34 -1.24
N GLN A 118 -7.66 -4.38 -1.90
CA GLN A 118 -6.62 -3.38 -1.77
C GLN A 118 -6.24 -2.87 -3.15
N LEU A 119 -6.20 -1.55 -3.30
CA LEU A 119 -5.62 -0.88 -4.46
C LEU A 119 -4.36 -0.16 -4.03
N ILE A 120 -3.25 -0.45 -4.69
CA ILE A 120 -1.99 0.28 -4.57
C ILE A 120 -1.82 1.11 -5.84
N VAL A 121 -1.70 2.43 -5.70
CA VAL A 121 -1.37 3.33 -6.80
C VAL A 121 0.06 3.85 -6.59
N TYR A 122 0.93 3.62 -7.56
CA TYR A 122 2.30 4.12 -7.52
C TYR A 122 2.31 5.59 -7.94
N LEU A 123 2.74 6.46 -7.03
CA LEU A 123 2.70 7.91 -7.26
C LEU A 123 3.98 8.43 -7.93
N ASN A 124 5.10 7.73 -7.76
CA ASN A 124 6.37 8.09 -8.41
C ASN A 124 6.97 6.92 -9.17
N ASP A 125 7.96 7.23 -10.00
CA ASP A 125 8.90 6.26 -10.56
C ASP A 125 10.11 6.16 -9.61
N PRO A 126 10.14 5.17 -8.70
CA PRO A 126 11.28 5.05 -7.82
C PRO A 126 12.55 4.78 -8.63
N PRO A 127 13.67 5.43 -8.29
CA PRO A 127 14.96 5.19 -8.96
C PRO A 127 15.40 3.72 -8.86
N ASP A 128 15.09 3.06 -7.74
CA ASP A 128 15.31 1.63 -7.57
C ASP A 128 14.08 0.84 -8.04
N LYS A 129 14.17 0.27 -9.24
CA LYS A 129 13.12 -0.56 -9.83
C LYS A 129 12.96 -1.93 -9.17
N GLU A 130 13.88 -2.32 -8.29
CA GLU A 130 13.80 -3.55 -7.49
C GLU A 130 12.99 -3.38 -6.20
N SER A 131 12.47 -2.19 -5.93
CA SER A 131 11.55 -1.93 -4.79
C SER A 131 10.14 -2.50 -5.05
N TYR A 132 10.08 -3.80 -5.28
CA TYR A 132 8.87 -4.54 -5.66
C TYR A 132 7.78 -4.51 -4.60
N THR A 133 6.52 -4.64 -5.05
CA THR A 133 5.43 -5.21 -4.24
C THR A 133 5.32 -6.69 -4.58
N ILE A 134 5.34 -7.54 -3.55
CA ILE A 134 5.21 -8.98 -3.67
C ILE A 134 3.85 -9.40 -3.10
N ILE A 135 3.06 -10.12 -3.90
CA ILE A 135 1.78 -10.71 -3.47
C ILE A 135 1.99 -12.20 -3.34
N MET A 136 1.55 -12.76 -2.23
CA MET A 136 1.71 -14.16 -1.87
C MET A 136 0.37 -14.88 -1.88
N ASP A 137 0.40 -16.20 -1.94
CA ASP A 137 -0.82 -16.99 -1.84
C ASP A 137 -1.43 -16.94 -0.42
N LYS A 138 -2.71 -17.31 -0.32
CA LYS A 138 -3.43 -17.33 0.96
C LYS A 138 -2.93 -18.39 1.94
N ASP A 139 -2.21 -19.40 1.45
CA ASP A 139 -1.68 -20.49 2.26
C ASP A 139 -0.33 -20.12 2.88
N THR A 140 0.16 -18.90 2.61
CA THR A 140 1.33 -18.34 3.28
C THR A 140 1.07 -18.25 4.77
N SER A 141 1.77 -19.11 5.54
CA SER A 141 1.65 -19.08 6.99
C SER A 141 2.35 -17.86 7.56
N LEU A 142 1.56 -16.89 8.00
CA LEU A 142 2.05 -15.70 8.69
C LEU A 142 2.51 -16.01 10.13
N ASP A 143 2.16 -17.20 10.67
CA ASP A 143 2.47 -17.62 12.04
C ASP A 143 3.88 -18.22 12.19
N LYS A 144 4.54 -18.53 11.08
CA LYS A 144 5.86 -19.19 11.09
C LYS A 144 7.06 -18.25 11.14
N TYR A 145 6.83 -16.97 11.40
CA TYR A 145 7.93 -16.02 11.62
C TYR A 145 8.49 -16.23 13.02
N GLY A 146 9.62 -16.91 13.08
CA GLY A 146 10.24 -17.35 14.33
C GLY A 146 10.67 -16.22 15.26
N SER A 147 10.80 -16.56 16.53
CA SER A 147 11.14 -15.64 17.65
C SER A 147 12.54 -15.05 17.57
N ASP A 148 13.39 -15.51 16.66
CA ASP A 148 14.84 -15.26 16.65
C ASP A 148 15.40 -14.89 15.29
N GLY A 149 14.60 -14.83 14.29
CA GLY A 149 15.05 -14.53 12.94
C GLY A 149 14.02 -14.87 11.91
N ILE A 150 14.05 -14.14 10.99
CA ILE A 150 13.33 -14.03 9.77
C ILE A 150 13.35 -15.38 9.03
N LEU A 151 12.46 -16.29 9.40
CA LEU A 151 12.05 -17.33 8.47
C LEU A 151 11.04 -16.73 7.52
N TYR A 152 11.52 -16.15 6.43
CA TYR A 152 10.65 -15.86 5.31
C TYR A 152 10.08 -17.21 4.83
N PRO A 153 8.76 -17.27 4.55
CA PRO A 153 8.24 -18.43 3.85
C PRO A 153 9.10 -18.65 2.60
N ASP A 154 9.16 -19.87 2.13
CA ASP A 154 9.78 -20.20 0.85
C ASP A 154 9.10 -19.30 -0.22
N GLU A 155 9.70 -18.13 -0.45
CA GLU A 155 9.08 -17.05 -1.24
C GLU A 155 8.82 -17.51 -2.66
N GLU A 156 9.73 -18.33 -3.21
CA GLU A 156 9.58 -18.85 -4.57
C GLU A 156 8.32 -19.71 -4.68
N LYS A 157 8.01 -20.47 -3.62
CA LYS A 157 6.86 -21.36 -3.60
C LYS A 157 5.53 -20.63 -3.43
N HIS A 158 5.52 -19.56 -2.65
CA HIS A 158 4.31 -18.85 -2.26
C HIS A 158 4.10 -17.50 -2.98
N GLN A 159 5.07 -17.07 -3.78
CA GLN A 159 4.96 -15.84 -4.54
C GLN A 159 4.01 -16.03 -5.73
N LEU A 160 2.91 -15.28 -5.74
CA LEU A 160 1.96 -15.23 -6.86
C LEU A 160 2.34 -14.18 -7.89
N LYS A 161 2.72 -12.99 -7.42
CA LYS A 161 3.04 -11.86 -8.26
C LYS A 161 4.19 -11.04 -7.70
N ARG A 162 5.05 -10.57 -8.60
CA ARG A 162 6.07 -9.54 -8.35
C ARG A 162 5.74 -8.34 -9.23
N ILE A 163 5.51 -7.21 -8.60
CA ILE A 163 5.07 -5.99 -9.26
C ILE A 163 6.20 -4.98 -9.24
N VAL A 164 6.65 -4.61 -10.42
CA VAL A 164 7.62 -3.53 -10.60
C VAL A 164 6.91 -2.20 -10.41
N PRO A 165 7.42 -1.31 -9.54
CA PRO A 165 6.85 0.02 -9.37
C PRO A 165 7.01 0.85 -10.65
N GLU A 166 5.93 1.50 -11.03
CA GLU A 166 5.85 2.38 -12.19
C GLU A 166 4.84 3.48 -11.89
N LYS A 167 5.21 4.73 -12.12
CA LYS A 167 4.34 5.87 -11.84
C LYS A 167 2.99 5.72 -12.56
N TYR A 168 1.91 6.04 -11.85
CA TYR A 168 0.52 5.97 -12.30
C TYR A 168 -0.07 4.56 -12.46
N LYS A 169 0.69 3.52 -12.19
CA LYS A 169 0.17 2.15 -12.18
C LYS A 169 -0.72 1.93 -10.96
N GLY A 170 -1.92 1.41 -11.19
CA GLY A 170 -2.81 0.86 -10.17
C GLY A 170 -2.75 -0.65 -10.15
N VAL A 171 -2.67 -1.24 -8.95
CA VAL A 171 -2.69 -2.68 -8.75
C VAL A 171 -3.71 -3.03 -7.68
N CYS A 172 -4.75 -3.76 -8.08
CA CYS A 172 -5.81 -4.18 -7.16
C CYS A 172 -5.82 -5.69 -6.97
N PHE A 173 -5.92 -6.12 -5.72
CA PHE A 173 -6.01 -7.53 -5.33
C PHE A 173 -6.90 -7.69 -4.09
N GLU A 174 -7.37 -8.90 -3.87
CA GLU A 174 -8.13 -9.25 -2.67
C GLU A 174 -7.21 -9.54 -1.48
N ASN A 175 -7.79 -9.74 -0.33
CA ASN A 175 -7.19 -10.00 0.99
C ASN A 175 -6.08 -11.08 1.00
N LEU A 176 -4.96 -10.79 0.33
CA LEU A 176 -3.81 -11.67 0.21
C LEU A 176 -2.63 -11.16 1.04
N PRO A 177 -1.82 -12.06 1.61
CA PRO A 177 -0.55 -11.67 2.20
C PRO A 177 0.32 -10.98 1.15
N HIS A 178 0.92 -9.88 1.55
CA HIS A 178 1.80 -9.11 0.67
C HIS A 178 2.88 -8.41 1.46
N TYR A 179 3.93 -7.99 0.77
CA TYR A 179 5.00 -7.19 1.34
C TYR A 179 5.67 -6.32 0.27
N GLN A 180 6.45 -5.35 0.72
CA GLN A 180 7.30 -4.55 -0.14
C GLN A 180 8.78 -4.84 0.09
N VAL A 181 9.56 -4.78 -0.98
CA VAL A 181 11.01 -4.66 -0.94
C VAL A 181 11.33 -3.17 -0.78
N TYR A 182 12.17 -2.81 0.21
CA TYR A 182 12.57 -1.43 0.41
C TYR A 182 13.51 -0.97 -0.71
N PRO A 183 13.42 0.28 -1.15
CA PRO A 183 14.36 0.80 -2.14
C PRO A 183 15.78 0.86 -1.54
N LYS A 184 16.77 0.45 -2.31
CA LYS A 184 18.19 0.56 -1.93
C LYS A 184 18.68 2.02 -2.02
N PHE A 185 18.02 2.82 -2.86
CA PHE A 185 18.28 4.25 -3.05
C PHE A 185 17.01 4.95 -3.57
N GLY A 186 16.91 6.25 -3.25
CA GLY A 186 15.71 7.03 -3.55
C GLY A 186 14.50 6.64 -2.72
N ASP A 187 13.34 7.13 -3.12
CA ASP A 187 12.09 6.96 -2.42
C ASP A 187 11.08 6.22 -3.28
N ARG A 188 10.22 5.44 -2.63
CA ARG A 188 9.04 4.82 -3.21
C ARG A 188 7.80 5.38 -2.52
N ILE A 189 6.92 5.99 -3.32
CA ILE A 189 5.69 6.63 -2.84
C ILE A 189 4.50 5.93 -3.46
N VAL A 190 3.59 5.48 -2.62
CA VAL A 190 2.35 4.81 -3.04
C VAL A 190 1.16 5.35 -2.27
N CYS A 191 0.00 5.42 -2.93
CA CYS A 191 -1.27 5.50 -2.23
C CYS A 191 -1.86 4.11 -2.07
N VAL A 192 -2.25 3.75 -0.85
CA VAL A 192 -2.86 2.47 -0.51
C VAL A 192 -4.29 2.72 -0.09
N PHE A 193 -5.23 2.11 -0.83
CA PHE A 193 -6.65 2.06 -0.48
C PHE A 193 -6.99 0.65 -0.03
N THR A 194 -7.79 0.55 1.03
CA THR A 194 -8.46 -0.69 1.42
C THR A 194 -9.97 -0.44 1.41
N PHE A 195 -10.73 -1.35 0.82
CA PHE A 195 -12.17 -1.16 0.57
C PHE A 195 -12.93 -2.49 0.44
N LYS A 196 -14.27 -2.43 0.51
CA LYS A 196 -15.18 -3.58 0.30
C LYS A 196 -15.95 -3.44 -0.99
#